data_282d295e7b1062822917612e6a05a27f
#
_entry.id   282d295e7b1062822917612e6a05a27f
#
_cell.length_a   1.000
_cell.length_b   1.000
_cell.length_c   1.000
_cell.angle_alpha   90.00
_cell.angle_beta   90.00
_cell.angle_gamma   90.00
#
_symmetry.space_group_name_H-M   'P 1'
#
loop_
_entity.id
_entity.type
_entity.pdbx_description
1 polymer ?
#
loop_
_entity_poly.entity_id
_entity_poly.type
_entity_poly.pdbx_seq_one_letter_code
_entity_poly.pdbx_strand_id
1 'polypeptide(L)'
;MDSTLDRLLHALRLFGATMVVAACGTFLVQRWDEAGDVTRYLALLAMTAALPLLAFMCGVRWREGRGARVSLITMLSLVPVHAGVLAGFVFSQFGHPENRVASVAQWVAPSPMGACLLVAGASAVLLPLVWASYRALAREHASMLTALSAFTHGALLIPSRSALSATLLVGPMLALAGWGALRVQPKTREAKVAVASLFAPVLLLFGRQVLFYYAPASFWGVVFGAVAVGLFLLGERLPDRTVTRFSAVPMVLSAGAFWLGIVGPPLWGNALGISPGMQCLLFGGMAAAPLALAAWRSASSRGYFVTLGLGLNAFLVAFVLLLEPGPWVALEAIVLGVGLFSHGFLRGRRASLYAGVGLAVPGAVIEVARAIEHIDSGGWLVLASAGVVLIGGTSWFERHARTRRQGDVKLSDGHQEPMPQ
;
A
#
# COMPACT_ATOMS: atom_id res chain seq x y z
N MET A 1 6.86 -20.74 40.05
CA MET A 1 6.06 -21.53 39.07
C MET A 1 6.94 -21.82 37.89
N ASP A 2 7.08 -23.09 37.55
CA ASP A 2 8.02 -23.53 36.53
C ASP A 2 7.72 -22.92 35.16
N SER A 3 8.71 -22.33 34.52
CA SER A 3 8.60 -21.67 33.19
C SER A 3 8.01 -22.60 32.11
N THR A 4 8.14 -23.92 32.33
CA THR A 4 7.61 -24.98 31.45
C THR A 4 6.08 -25.08 31.54
N LEU A 5 5.51 -25.04 32.76
CA LEU A 5 4.07 -25.08 32.98
C LEU A 5 3.37 -23.85 32.38
N ASP A 6 3.96 -22.66 32.57
CA ASP A 6 3.41 -21.43 31.98
C ASP A 6 3.42 -21.46 30.45
N ARG A 7 4.47 -22.02 29.82
CA ARG A 7 4.54 -22.21 28.36
C ARG A 7 3.50 -23.19 27.87
N LEU A 8 3.33 -24.33 28.58
CA LEU A 8 2.32 -25.34 28.23
C LEU A 8 0.90 -24.76 28.31
N LEU A 9 0.58 -24.04 29.39
CA LEU A 9 -0.73 -23.40 29.55
C LEU A 9 -0.99 -22.35 28.47
N HIS A 10 0.04 -21.58 28.08
CA HIS A 10 -0.07 -20.63 27.00
C HIS A 10 -0.33 -21.31 25.65
N ALA A 11 0.41 -22.38 25.35
CA ALA A 11 0.22 -23.16 24.13
C ALA A 11 -1.19 -23.80 24.06
N LEU A 12 -1.68 -24.37 25.17
CA LEU A 12 -3.03 -24.93 25.26
C LEU A 12 -4.13 -23.89 25.03
N ARG A 13 -3.95 -22.67 25.55
CA ARG A 13 -4.91 -21.56 25.31
C ARG A 13 -4.94 -21.12 23.85
N LEU A 14 -3.76 -20.97 23.22
CA LEU A 14 -3.66 -20.65 21.79
C LEU A 14 -4.29 -21.76 20.94
N PHE A 15 -3.99 -23.00 21.25
CA PHE A 15 -4.58 -24.16 20.57
C PHE A 15 -6.10 -24.16 20.70
N GLY A 16 -6.65 -23.94 21.93
CA GLY A 16 -8.08 -23.82 22.17
C GLY A 16 -8.72 -22.67 21.37
N ALA A 17 -8.10 -21.50 21.34
CA ALA A 17 -8.57 -20.36 20.53
C ALA A 17 -8.58 -20.68 19.03
N THR A 18 -7.50 -21.32 18.52
CA THR A 18 -7.42 -21.77 17.12
C THR A 18 -8.51 -22.78 16.80
N MET A 19 -8.77 -23.74 17.71
CA MET A 19 -9.85 -24.72 17.54
C MET A 19 -11.23 -24.04 17.46
N VAL A 20 -11.51 -23.03 18.29
CA VAL A 20 -12.77 -22.28 18.23
C VAL A 20 -12.93 -21.58 16.88
N VAL A 21 -11.88 -20.90 16.40
CA VAL A 21 -11.91 -20.22 15.09
C VAL A 21 -12.08 -21.23 13.95
N ALA A 22 -11.35 -22.36 14.01
CA ALA A 22 -11.48 -23.43 13.02
C ALA A 22 -12.89 -24.07 13.05
N ALA A 23 -13.44 -24.32 14.22
CA ALA A 23 -14.79 -24.85 14.39
C ALA A 23 -15.84 -23.89 13.82
N CYS A 24 -15.72 -22.59 14.06
CA CYS A 24 -16.59 -21.58 13.46
C CYS A 24 -16.47 -21.56 11.93
N GLY A 25 -15.24 -21.65 11.40
CA GLY A 25 -15.00 -21.73 9.96
C GLY A 25 -15.62 -22.98 9.34
N THR A 26 -15.40 -24.16 9.94
CA THR A 26 -15.98 -25.43 9.50
C THR A 26 -17.50 -25.38 9.55
N PHE A 27 -18.06 -24.86 10.64
CA PHE A 27 -19.51 -24.67 10.82
C PHE A 27 -20.13 -23.82 9.70
N LEU A 28 -19.44 -22.78 9.26
CA LEU A 28 -19.92 -21.90 8.18
C LEU A 28 -19.89 -22.58 6.80
N VAL A 29 -18.90 -23.45 6.57
CA VAL A 29 -18.72 -24.14 5.27
C VAL A 29 -19.57 -25.40 5.16
N GLN A 30 -19.87 -26.08 6.27
CA GLN A 30 -20.73 -27.24 6.28
C GLN A 30 -22.15 -26.88 5.78
N ARG A 31 -22.62 -27.60 4.77
CA ARG A 31 -24.02 -27.52 4.33
C ARG A 31 -24.88 -28.29 5.31
N TRP A 32 -25.67 -27.57 6.07
CA TRP A 32 -26.70 -28.15 6.90
C TRP A 32 -27.98 -28.17 6.05
N ASP A 33 -28.27 -29.28 5.45
CA ASP A 33 -29.35 -29.39 4.47
C ASP A 33 -30.73 -29.07 5.07
N GLU A 34 -30.87 -29.07 6.39
CA GLU A 34 -32.11 -28.78 7.12
C GLU A 34 -32.16 -27.39 7.77
N ALA A 35 -31.03 -26.70 7.98
CA ALA A 35 -31.00 -25.43 8.67
C ALA A 35 -30.88 -24.26 7.69
N GLY A 36 -31.85 -23.35 7.69
CA GLY A 36 -31.79 -22.13 6.90
C GLY A 36 -30.62 -21.23 7.27
N ASP A 37 -30.14 -20.43 6.32
CA ASP A 37 -28.95 -19.55 6.48
C ASP A 37 -29.05 -18.61 7.68
N VAL A 38 -30.24 -18.09 7.98
CA VAL A 38 -30.49 -17.23 9.14
C VAL A 38 -30.24 -17.98 10.45
N THR A 39 -30.73 -19.22 10.56
CA THR A 39 -30.54 -20.06 11.75
C THR A 39 -29.07 -20.35 11.97
N ARG A 40 -28.33 -20.68 10.91
CA ARG A 40 -26.88 -20.89 10.95
C ARG A 40 -26.14 -19.65 11.42
N TYR A 41 -26.55 -18.49 10.89
CA TYR A 41 -25.96 -17.21 11.31
C TYR A 41 -26.22 -16.90 12.79
N LEU A 42 -27.47 -17.09 13.26
CA LEU A 42 -27.83 -16.86 14.65
C LEU A 42 -27.07 -17.81 15.61
N ALA A 43 -26.84 -19.05 15.22
CA ALA A 43 -26.01 -19.98 15.98
C ALA A 43 -24.53 -19.50 16.07
N LEU A 44 -23.95 -19.01 14.95
CA LEU A 44 -22.63 -18.40 14.96
C LEU A 44 -22.57 -17.17 15.88
N LEU A 45 -23.61 -16.31 15.84
CA LEU A 45 -23.70 -15.12 16.68
C LEU A 45 -23.76 -15.49 18.16
N ALA A 46 -24.56 -16.52 18.51
CA ALA A 46 -24.65 -17.04 19.88
C ALA A 46 -23.32 -17.62 20.37
N MET A 47 -22.62 -18.40 19.54
CA MET A 47 -21.30 -18.93 19.86
C MET A 47 -20.28 -17.79 20.09
N THR A 48 -20.31 -16.75 19.26
CA THR A 48 -19.44 -15.58 19.42
C THR A 48 -19.77 -14.80 20.68
N ALA A 49 -21.05 -14.63 21.01
CA ALA A 49 -21.51 -13.96 22.25
C ALA A 49 -21.15 -14.75 23.51
N ALA A 50 -20.96 -16.05 23.43
CA ALA A 50 -20.49 -16.88 24.55
C ALA A 50 -19.03 -16.59 24.94
N LEU A 51 -18.18 -16.10 24.01
CA LEU A 51 -16.78 -15.79 24.30
C LEU A 51 -16.57 -14.65 25.31
N PRO A 52 -17.28 -13.52 25.25
CA PRO A 52 -17.24 -12.50 26.29
C PRO A 52 -17.76 -13.00 27.64
N LEU A 53 -18.76 -13.89 27.64
CA LEU A 53 -19.23 -14.55 28.89
C LEU A 53 -18.11 -15.40 29.50
N LEU A 54 -17.41 -16.17 28.68
CA LEU A 54 -16.23 -16.92 29.10
C LEU A 54 -15.13 -15.98 29.60
N ALA A 55 -14.89 -14.86 28.92
CA ALA A 55 -13.93 -13.85 29.36
C ALA A 55 -14.31 -13.25 30.73
N PHE A 56 -15.59 -12.97 30.95
CA PHE A 56 -16.12 -12.50 32.23
C PHE A 56 -15.90 -13.55 33.33
N MET A 57 -16.24 -14.81 33.06
CA MET A 57 -16.01 -15.92 34.02
C MET A 57 -14.52 -16.07 34.36
N CYS A 58 -13.64 -16.05 33.37
CA CYS A 58 -12.19 -16.09 33.58
C CYS A 58 -11.71 -14.88 34.41
N GLY A 59 -12.09 -13.67 34.02
CA GLY A 59 -11.58 -12.44 34.59
C GLY A 59 -12.12 -12.14 35.99
N VAL A 60 -13.42 -12.31 36.19
CA VAL A 60 -14.10 -11.93 37.43
C VAL A 60 -14.18 -13.10 38.40
N ARG A 61 -14.72 -14.26 37.95
CA ARG A 61 -15.00 -15.40 38.85
C ARG A 61 -13.70 -16.17 39.19
N TRP A 62 -12.84 -16.40 38.21
CA TRP A 62 -11.60 -17.17 38.38
C TRP A 62 -10.38 -16.29 38.59
N ARG A 63 -10.53 -14.95 38.48
CA ARG A 63 -9.44 -13.97 38.59
C ARG A 63 -8.26 -14.26 37.67
N GLU A 64 -8.53 -14.88 36.51
CA GLU A 64 -7.54 -15.30 35.53
C GLU A 64 -7.58 -14.37 34.30
N GLY A 65 -6.74 -13.35 34.32
CA GLY A 65 -6.73 -12.30 33.28
C GLY A 65 -6.20 -12.74 31.92
N ARG A 66 -5.38 -13.81 31.86
CA ARG A 66 -4.82 -14.29 30.57
C ARG A 66 -5.88 -14.99 29.73
N GLY A 67 -6.70 -15.85 30.34
CA GLY A 67 -7.81 -16.53 29.66
C GLY A 67 -8.88 -15.54 29.21
N ALA A 68 -9.20 -14.56 30.06
CA ALA A 68 -10.12 -13.49 29.69
C ALA A 68 -9.66 -12.74 28.43
N ARG A 69 -8.38 -12.36 28.34
CA ARG A 69 -7.83 -11.66 27.17
C ARG A 69 -7.86 -12.53 25.90
N VAL A 70 -7.49 -13.81 26.02
CA VAL A 70 -7.52 -14.73 24.86
C VAL A 70 -8.95 -14.87 24.33
N SER A 71 -9.96 -15.02 25.20
CA SER A 71 -11.36 -15.10 24.78
C SER A 71 -11.84 -13.82 24.07
N LEU A 72 -11.44 -12.63 24.56
CA LEU A 72 -11.79 -11.36 23.91
C LEU A 72 -11.07 -11.18 22.57
N ILE A 73 -9.82 -11.61 22.45
CA ILE A 73 -9.06 -11.60 21.20
C ILE A 73 -9.73 -12.53 20.18
N THR A 74 -10.10 -13.74 20.60
CA THR A 74 -10.83 -14.71 19.74
C THR A 74 -12.16 -14.12 19.27
N MET A 75 -12.90 -13.48 20.16
CA MET A 75 -14.15 -12.78 19.80
C MET A 75 -13.89 -11.70 18.75
N LEU A 76 -12.87 -10.84 18.93
CA LEU A 76 -12.53 -9.80 17.95
C LEU A 76 -12.13 -10.39 16.58
N SER A 77 -11.48 -11.55 16.56
CA SER A 77 -11.10 -12.22 15.29
C SER A 77 -12.29 -12.80 14.54
N LEU A 78 -13.42 -13.04 15.20
CA LEU A 78 -14.67 -13.50 14.58
C LEU A 78 -15.54 -12.35 14.04
N VAL A 79 -15.37 -11.12 14.51
CA VAL A 79 -16.16 -9.97 14.03
C VAL A 79 -16.09 -9.78 12.51
N PRO A 80 -14.91 -9.87 11.86
CA PRO A 80 -14.82 -9.81 10.40
C PRO A 80 -15.63 -10.91 9.71
N VAL A 81 -15.68 -12.11 10.29
CA VAL A 81 -16.47 -13.23 9.76
C VAL A 81 -17.97 -12.88 9.77
N HIS A 82 -18.47 -12.30 10.88
CA HIS A 82 -19.85 -11.80 10.95
C HIS A 82 -20.13 -10.75 9.88
N ALA A 83 -19.23 -9.78 9.71
CA ALA A 83 -19.38 -8.75 8.68
C ALA A 83 -19.40 -9.36 7.27
N GLY A 84 -18.59 -10.40 7.00
CA GLY A 84 -18.58 -11.13 5.74
C GLY A 84 -19.92 -11.84 5.46
N VAL A 85 -20.48 -12.53 6.45
CA VAL A 85 -21.79 -13.22 6.36
C VAL A 85 -22.92 -12.21 6.17
N LEU A 86 -22.96 -11.15 6.99
CA LEU A 86 -23.94 -10.08 6.86
C LEU A 86 -23.88 -9.39 5.50
N ALA A 87 -22.67 -9.18 5.00
CA ALA A 87 -22.47 -8.67 3.64
C ALA A 87 -23.03 -9.63 2.57
N GLY A 88 -23.00 -10.94 2.81
CA GLY A 88 -23.65 -11.95 1.98
C GLY A 88 -25.17 -11.78 1.99
N PHE A 89 -25.80 -11.65 3.14
CA PHE A 89 -27.23 -11.40 3.26
C PHE A 89 -27.67 -10.09 2.57
N VAL A 90 -26.94 -9.00 2.78
CA VAL A 90 -27.23 -7.73 2.11
C VAL A 90 -27.08 -7.87 0.61
N PHE A 91 -26.00 -8.52 0.14
CA PHE A 91 -25.76 -8.73 -1.28
C PHE A 91 -26.85 -9.59 -1.93
N SER A 92 -27.41 -10.59 -1.24
CA SER A 92 -28.45 -11.46 -1.76
C SER A 92 -29.72 -10.70 -2.12
N GLN A 93 -29.99 -9.55 -1.47
CA GLN A 93 -31.20 -8.75 -1.65
C GLN A 93 -30.98 -7.49 -2.48
N PHE A 94 -29.80 -6.85 -2.36
CA PHE A 94 -29.52 -5.55 -2.96
C PHE A 94 -28.39 -5.61 -4.00
N GLY A 95 -27.73 -6.76 -4.19
CA GLY A 95 -26.67 -6.95 -5.18
C GLY A 95 -27.21 -7.24 -6.58
N HIS A 96 -26.40 -6.91 -7.59
CA HIS A 96 -26.72 -7.24 -8.98
C HIS A 96 -26.63 -8.75 -9.22
N PRO A 97 -27.66 -9.39 -9.80
CA PRO A 97 -27.68 -10.85 -10.07
C PRO A 97 -26.50 -11.33 -10.91
N GLU A 98 -26.07 -10.52 -11.87
CA GLU A 98 -24.96 -10.82 -12.78
C GLU A 98 -23.61 -11.03 -12.07
N ASN A 99 -23.45 -10.46 -10.88
CA ASN A 99 -22.26 -10.60 -10.06
C ASN A 99 -22.33 -11.78 -9.06
N ARG A 100 -23.33 -12.67 -9.20
CA ARG A 100 -23.45 -13.85 -8.36
C ARG A 100 -22.47 -14.91 -8.83
N VAL A 101 -21.39 -15.08 -8.08
CA VAL A 101 -20.51 -16.24 -8.27
C VAL A 101 -21.19 -17.45 -7.64
N ALA A 102 -21.27 -18.55 -8.36
CA ALA A 102 -21.69 -19.84 -7.81
C ALA A 102 -20.66 -20.28 -6.77
N SER A 103 -20.81 -19.83 -5.53
CA SER A 103 -19.90 -20.15 -4.45
C SER A 103 -20.53 -21.11 -3.47
N VAL A 104 -19.68 -21.92 -2.82
CA VAL A 104 -20.03 -22.86 -1.77
C VAL A 104 -20.69 -22.16 -0.56
N ALA A 105 -20.53 -20.85 -0.40
CA ALA A 105 -21.01 -20.04 0.70
C ALA A 105 -21.94 -18.91 0.21
N GLN A 106 -23.12 -19.26 -0.32
CA GLN A 106 -24.18 -18.28 -0.53
C GLN A 106 -24.96 -18.10 0.74
N TRP A 107 -25.10 -16.85 1.20
CA TRP A 107 -25.90 -16.48 2.35
C TRP A 107 -27.10 -15.69 1.84
N VAL A 108 -28.29 -16.27 1.97
CA VAL A 108 -29.51 -15.69 1.40
C VAL A 108 -30.43 -15.23 2.54
N ALA A 109 -30.75 -13.94 2.53
CA ALA A 109 -31.76 -13.41 3.44
C ALA A 109 -33.17 -13.68 2.86
N PRO A 110 -34.20 -13.91 3.71
CA PRO A 110 -35.56 -14.20 3.26
C PRO A 110 -36.24 -13.01 2.57
N SER A 111 -35.83 -11.79 2.93
CA SER A 111 -36.36 -10.54 2.36
C SER A 111 -35.41 -9.38 2.60
N PRO A 112 -35.55 -8.24 1.88
CA PRO A 112 -34.78 -7.02 2.13
C PRO A 112 -34.91 -6.52 3.58
N MET A 113 -36.10 -6.52 4.15
CA MET A 113 -36.35 -6.18 5.54
C MET A 113 -35.65 -7.17 6.47
N GLY A 114 -35.67 -8.47 6.15
CA GLY A 114 -34.95 -9.50 6.91
C GLY A 114 -33.45 -9.25 6.92
N ALA A 115 -32.86 -8.88 5.80
CA ALA A 115 -31.42 -8.51 5.73
C ALA A 115 -31.12 -7.29 6.62
N CYS A 116 -31.93 -6.23 6.57
CA CYS A 116 -31.76 -5.06 7.41
C CYS A 116 -31.89 -5.38 8.90
N LEU A 117 -32.88 -6.20 9.29
CA LEU A 117 -33.07 -6.64 10.66
C LEU A 117 -31.92 -7.49 11.19
N LEU A 118 -31.36 -8.37 10.36
CA LEU A 118 -30.18 -9.16 10.71
C LEU A 118 -28.97 -8.26 10.96
N VAL A 119 -28.73 -7.29 10.06
CA VAL A 119 -27.63 -6.32 10.24
C VAL A 119 -27.83 -5.50 11.50
N ALA A 120 -29.02 -4.95 11.72
CA ALA A 120 -29.32 -4.14 12.91
C ALA A 120 -29.19 -4.96 14.21
N GLY A 121 -29.80 -6.15 14.26
CA GLY A 121 -29.77 -7.03 15.44
C GLY A 121 -28.34 -7.51 15.73
N ALA A 122 -27.59 -7.94 14.72
CA ALA A 122 -26.21 -8.32 14.89
C ALA A 122 -25.33 -7.15 15.36
N SER A 123 -25.52 -5.97 14.79
CA SER A 123 -24.78 -4.77 15.19
C SER A 123 -25.09 -4.38 16.63
N ALA A 124 -26.35 -4.49 17.06
CA ALA A 124 -26.75 -4.22 18.44
C ALA A 124 -26.08 -5.16 19.46
N VAL A 125 -25.79 -6.41 19.05
CA VAL A 125 -25.05 -7.38 19.89
C VAL A 125 -23.55 -7.16 19.78
N LEU A 126 -23.01 -7.07 18.57
CA LEU A 126 -21.55 -7.08 18.34
C LEU A 126 -20.88 -5.78 18.75
N LEU A 127 -21.47 -4.59 18.52
CA LEU A 127 -20.82 -3.32 18.84
C LEU A 127 -20.49 -3.13 20.32
N PRO A 128 -21.40 -3.43 21.26
CA PRO A 128 -21.06 -3.40 22.69
C PRO A 128 -19.95 -4.39 23.06
N LEU A 129 -19.96 -5.59 22.46
CA LEU A 129 -18.95 -6.61 22.72
C LEU A 129 -17.58 -6.20 22.16
N VAL A 130 -17.55 -5.60 20.99
CA VAL A 130 -16.32 -5.02 20.38
C VAL A 130 -15.79 -3.89 21.26
N TRP A 131 -16.65 -2.98 21.70
CA TRP A 131 -16.25 -1.90 22.61
C TRP A 131 -15.69 -2.43 23.93
N ALA A 132 -16.35 -3.39 24.55
CA ALA A 132 -15.88 -4.03 25.78
C ALA A 132 -14.52 -4.70 25.58
N SER A 133 -14.32 -5.37 24.44
CA SER A 133 -13.05 -6.01 24.07
C SER A 133 -11.94 -4.97 23.91
N TYR A 134 -12.16 -3.89 23.17
CA TYR A 134 -11.17 -2.82 23.05
C TYR A 134 -10.92 -2.13 24.39
N ARG A 135 -11.94 -1.95 25.23
CA ARG A 135 -11.77 -1.38 26.57
C ARG A 135 -10.87 -2.25 27.46
N ALA A 136 -10.93 -3.56 27.29
CA ALA A 136 -10.06 -4.50 28.01
C ALA A 136 -8.62 -4.55 27.45
N LEU A 137 -8.45 -4.38 26.14
CA LEU A 137 -7.16 -4.55 25.45
C LEU A 137 -6.41 -3.24 25.24
N ALA A 138 -7.11 -2.13 24.99
CA ALA A 138 -6.57 -0.80 24.68
C ALA A 138 -7.46 0.32 25.24
N ARG A 139 -7.60 0.39 26.55
CA ARG A 139 -8.58 1.18 27.28
C ARG A 139 -8.68 2.65 26.83
N GLU A 140 -7.55 3.31 26.67
CA GLU A 140 -7.49 4.75 26.34
C GLU A 140 -8.06 5.05 24.94
N HIS A 141 -8.03 4.08 24.04
CA HIS A 141 -8.43 4.24 22.64
C HIS A 141 -9.67 3.41 22.27
N ALA A 142 -10.36 2.84 23.23
CA ALA A 142 -11.45 1.89 23.00
C ALA A 142 -12.57 2.45 22.11
N SER A 143 -13.05 3.66 22.38
CA SER A 143 -14.11 4.29 21.57
C SER A 143 -13.69 4.56 20.14
N MET A 144 -12.46 5.06 19.95
CA MET A 144 -11.89 5.31 18.62
C MET A 144 -11.74 4.00 17.83
N LEU A 145 -11.16 2.96 18.45
CA LEU A 145 -11.00 1.65 17.82
C LEU A 145 -12.33 1.01 17.47
N THR A 146 -13.34 1.17 18.33
CA THR A 146 -14.71 0.67 18.06
C THR A 146 -15.32 1.40 16.86
N ALA A 147 -15.20 2.73 16.79
CA ALA A 147 -15.71 3.51 15.67
C ALA A 147 -15.02 3.14 14.35
N LEU A 148 -13.69 3.01 14.36
CA LEU A 148 -12.92 2.57 13.19
C LEU A 148 -13.30 1.16 12.77
N SER A 149 -13.45 0.24 13.72
CA SER A 149 -13.88 -1.13 13.48
C SER A 149 -15.30 -1.16 12.89
N ALA A 150 -16.24 -0.41 13.46
CA ALA A 150 -17.59 -0.32 12.92
C ALA A 150 -17.62 0.21 11.48
N PHE A 151 -16.83 1.24 11.19
CA PHE A 151 -16.73 1.81 9.84
C PHE A 151 -16.12 0.82 8.84
N THR A 152 -15.00 0.20 9.18
CA THR A 152 -14.30 -0.72 8.26
C THR A 152 -15.10 -2.01 8.02
N HIS A 153 -15.80 -2.54 9.04
CA HIS A 153 -16.70 -3.67 8.88
C HIS A 153 -17.99 -3.27 8.16
N GLY A 154 -18.53 -2.08 8.44
CA GLY A 154 -19.68 -1.52 7.73
C GLY A 154 -19.44 -1.34 6.23
N ALA A 155 -18.24 -0.98 5.84
CA ALA A 155 -17.83 -0.89 4.43
C ALA A 155 -17.98 -2.22 3.68
N LEU A 156 -17.80 -3.37 4.35
CA LEU A 156 -18.02 -4.70 3.75
C LEU A 156 -19.48 -4.97 3.41
N LEU A 157 -20.44 -4.30 4.09
CA LEU A 157 -21.88 -4.46 3.85
C LEU A 157 -22.34 -3.81 2.55
N ILE A 158 -21.53 -2.95 1.93
CA ILE A 158 -21.86 -2.34 0.64
C ILE A 158 -22.08 -3.43 -0.39
N PRO A 159 -23.29 -3.50 -1.02
CA PRO A 159 -23.67 -4.61 -1.87
C PRO A 159 -23.00 -4.62 -3.24
N SER A 160 -22.21 -3.60 -3.58
CA SER A 160 -21.46 -3.58 -4.84
C SER A 160 -20.25 -4.51 -4.78
N ARG A 161 -20.13 -5.34 -5.83
CA ARG A 161 -19.00 -6.29 -6.00
C ARG A 161 -18.14 -5.92 -7.21
N SER A 162 -18.36 -4.73 -7.79
CA SER A 162 -17.60 -4.30 -8.95
C SER A 162 -16.13 -4.01 -8.59
N ALA A 163 -15.28 -4.12 -9.59
CA ALA A 163 -13.86 -3.80 -9.48
C ALA A 163 -13.63 -2.36 -8.99
N LEU A 164 -14.44 -1.41 -9.48
CA LEU A 164 -14.37 -0.01 -9.08
C LEU A 164 -14.71 0.17 -7.60
N SER A 165 -15.82 -0.44 -7.13
CA SER A 165 -16.22 -0.32 -5.73
C SER A 165 -15.18 -0.93 -4.78
N ALA A 166 -14.57 -2.06 -5.15
CA ALA A 166 -13.50 -2.67 -4.34
C ALA A 166 -12.28 -1.75 -4.24
N THR A 167 -11.87 -1.14 -5.36
CA THR A 167 -10.75 -0.18 -5.40
C THR A 167 -11.04 1.05 -4.56
N LEU A 168 -12.25 1.62 -4.66
CA LEU A 168 -12.67 2.79 -3.87
C LEU A 168 -12.79 2.50 -2.37
N LEU A 169 -13.10 1.27 -1.97
CA LEU A 169 -13.25 0.89 -0.57
C LEU A 169 -11.92 0.53 0.10
N VAL A 170 -11.02 -0.17 -0.61
CA VAL A 170 -9.77 -0.65 0.00
C VAL A 170 -8.86 0.48 0.47
N GLY A 171 -8.78 1.59 -0.28
CA GLY A 171 -7.97 2.75 0.07
C GLY A 171 -8.39 3.40 1.39
N PRO A 172 -9.64 3.87 1.55
CA PRO A 172 -10.13 4.45 2.80
C PRO A 172 -10.06 3.48 3.99
N MET A 173 -10.37 2.18 3.79
CA MET A 173 -10.26 1.18 4.85
C MET A 173 -8.81 1.03 5.34
N LEU A 174 -7.84 0.95 4.42
CA LEU A 174 -6.41 0.91 4.76
C LEU A 174 -5.95 2.21 5.43
N ALA A 175 -6.40 3.37 4.93
CA ALA A 175 -6.06 4.67 5.51
C ALA A 175 -6.57 4.78 6.96
N LEU A 176 -7.81 4.36 7.23
CA LEU A 176 -8.40 4.39 8.56
C LEU A 176 -7.73 3.39 9.51
N ALA A 177 -7.47 2.16 9.06
CA ALA A 177 -6.75 1.16 9.86
C ALA A 177 -5.32 1.63 10.17
N GLY A 178 -4.62 2.17 9.19
CA GLY A 178 -3.29 2.75 9.34
C GLY A 178 -3.27 3.97 10.26
N TRP A 179 -4.23 4.89 10.12
CA TRP A 179 -4.38 6.03 11.00
C TRP A 179 -4.62 5.59 12.46
N GLY A 180 -5.50 4.60 12.68
CA GLY A 180 -5.72 3.99 13.98
C GLY A 180 -4.43 3.41 14.57
N ALA A 181 -3.65 2.68 13.77
CA ALA A 181 -2.36 2.12 14.19
C ALA A 181 -1.36 3.22 14.61
N LEU A 182 -1.30 4.31 13.86
CA LEU A 182 -0.41 5.45 14.15
C LEU A 182 -0.82 6.21 15.41
N ARG A 183 -2.11 6.33 15.66
CA ARG A 183 -2.65 7.04 16.84
C ARG A 183 -2.48 6.25 18.13
N VAL A 184 -2.76 4.95 18.10
CA VAL A 184 -2.68 4.09 19.30
C VAL A 184 -1.23 3.86 19.73
N GLN A 185 -0.27 3.82 18.80
CA GLN A 185 1.15 3.51 19.07
C GLN A 185 1.29 2.34 20.06
N PRO A 186 0.86 1.12 19.71
CA PRO A 186 0.64 0.04 20.64
C PRO A 186 1.94 -0.42 21.29
N LYS A 187 2.07 -0.19 22.61
CA LYS A 187 3.24 -0.60 23.40
C LYS A 187 3.10 -2.04 23.91
N THR A 188 1.88 -2.46 24.22
CA THR A 188 1.60 -3.81 24.74
C THR A 188 1.24 -4.78 23.61
N ARG A 189 1.43 -6.09 23.85
CA ARG A 189 1.03 -7.14 22.89
C ARG A 189 -0.48 -7.10 22.60
N GLU A 190 -1.28 -6.88 23.62
CA GLU A 190 -2.72 -6.78 23.53
C GLU A 190 -3.17 -5.59 22.67
N ALA A 191 -2.55 -4.43 22.86
CA ALA A 191 -2.83 -3.25 22.04
C ALA A 191 -2.41 -3.47 20.56
N LYS A 192 -1.33 -4.22 20.31
CA LYS A 192 -0.93 -4.61 18.94
C LYS A 192 -1.99 -5.48 18.26
N VAL A 193 -2.54 -6.45 18.99
CA VAL A 193 -3.62 -7.31 18.48
C VAL A 193 -4.89 -6.51 18.24
N ALA A 194 -5.25 -5.60 19.16
CA ALA A 194 -6.41 -4.72 19.00
C ALA A 194 -6.29 -3.84 17.73
N VAL A 195 -5.11 -3.29 17.47
CA VAL A 195 -4.84 -2.54 16.24
C VAL A 195 -4.83 -3.44 15.01
N ALA A 196 -4.22 -4.62 15.09
CA ALA A 196 -4.17 -5.58 13.98
C ALA A 196 -5.57 -6.03 13.53
N SER A 197 -6.54 -6.11 14.46
CA SER A 197 -7.92 -6.48 14.12
C SER A 197 -8.62 -5.48 13.18
N LEU A 198 -8.17 -4.20 13.12
CA LEU A 198 -8.68 -3.22 12.17
C LEU A 198 -8.34 -3.56 10.70
N PHE A 199 -7.28 -4.34 10.46
CA PHE A 199 -6.89 -4.76 9.12
C PHE A 199 -7.65 -6.00 8.64
N ALA A 200 -8.32 -6.73 9.53
CA ALA A 200 -9.04 -7.93 9.17
C ALA A 200 -10.17 -7.70 8.14
N PRO A 201 -10.99 -6.63 8.21
CA PRO A 201 -11.97 -6.33 7.15
C PRO A 201 -11.32 -6.05 5.80
N VAL A 202 -10.15 -5.41 5.80
CA VAL A 202 -9.37 -5.16 4.58
C VAL A 202 -8.91 -6.47 3.95
N LEU A 203 -8.39 -7.40 4.78
CA LEU A 203 -7.98 -8.73 4.34
C LEU A 203 -9.16 -9.54 3.79
N LEU A 204 -10.36 -9.42 4.40
CA LEU A 204 -11.57 -10.04 3.88
C LEU A 204 -12.00 -9.44 2.53
N LEU A 205 -12.00 -8.11 2.40
CA LEU A 205 -12.28 -7.45 1.13
C LEU A 205 -11.29 -7.89 0.05
N PHE A 206 -10.00 -7.94 0.42
CA PHE A 206 -8.92 -8.41 -0.46
C PHE A 206 -9.14 -9.86 -0.87
N GLY A 207 -9.31 -10.78 0.09
CA GLY A 207 -9.56 -12.20 -0.19
C GLY A 207 -10.80 -12.42 -1.04
N ARG A 208 -11.90 -11.72 -0.73
CA ARG A 208 -13.13 -11.74 -1.53
C ARG A 208 -12.85 -11.34 -2.97
N GLN A 209 -12.13 -10.23 -3.19
CA GLN A 209 -11.88 -9.71 -4.53
C GLN A 209 -10.96 -10.62 -5.35
N VAL A 210 -9.92 -11.15 -4.72
CA VAL A 210 -8.93 -12.01 -5.39
C VAL A 210 -9.47 -13.41 -5.67
N LEU A 211 -10.23 -13.99 -4.72
CA LEU A 211 -10.68 -15.38 -4.83
C LEU A 211 -11.98 -15.55 -5.62
N PHE A 212 -12.88 -14.58 -5.56
CA PHE A 212 -14.25 -14.71 -6.12
C PHE A 212 -14.59 -13.71 -7.22
N TYR A 213 -13.85 -12.61 -7.32
CA TYR A 213 -14.08 -11.57 -8.31
C TYR A 213 -12.77 -11.16 -8.96
N TYR A 214 -12.86 -10.56 -10.12
CA TYR A 214 -11.67 -10.03 -10.78
C TYR A 214 -11.10 -8.85 -9.99
N ALA A 215 -9.83 -8.93 -9.60
CA ALA A 215 -9.10 -7.84 -8.97
C ALA A 215 -8.41 -7.02 -10.07
N PRO A 216 -8.89 -5.81 -10.39
CA PRO A 216 -8.28 -4.98 -11.43
C PRO A 216 -6.89 -4.50 -11.01
N ALA A 217 -6.07 -4.13 -11.98
CA ALA A 217 -4.73 -3.61 -11.72
C ALA A 217 -4.75 -2.39 -10.79
N SER A 218 -5.76 -1.50 -10.93
CA SER A 218 -5.95 -0.35 -10.04
C SER A 218 -6.14 -0.73 -8.56
N PHE A 219 -6.83 -1.84 -8.29
CA PHE A 219 -6.98 -2.37 -6.93
C PHE A 219 -5.60 -2.73 -6.33
N TRP A 220 -4.77 -3.44 -7.09
CA TRP A 220 -3.40 -3.77 -6.69
C TRP A 220 -2.55 -2.52 -6.51
N GLY A 221 -2.74 -1.51 -7.35
CA GLY A 221 -2.08 -0.21 -7.22
C GLY A 221 -2.33 0.44 -5.86
N VAL A 222 -3.59 0.47 -5.41
CA VAL A 222 -3.96 1.00 -4.07
C VAL A 222 -3.34 0.16 -2.95
N VAL A 223 -3.39 -1.17 -3.05
CA VAL A 223 -2.82 -2.06 -2.03
C VAL A 223 -1.31 -1.86 -1.91
N PHE A 224 -0.58 -1.90 -3.03
CA PHE A 224 0.87 -1.67 -3.01
C PHE A 224 1.22 -0.26 -2.54
N GLY A 225 0.45 0.76 -2.93
CA GLY A 225 0.63 2.13 -2.47
C GLY A 225 0.49 2.26 -0.95
N ALA A 226 -0.53 1.63 -0.37
CA ALA A 226 -0.73 1.62 1.08
C ALA A 226 0.39 0.86 1.82
N VAL A 227 0.82 -0.29 1.29
CA VAL A 227 1.98 -1.03 1.83
C VAL A 227 3.25 -0.19 1.75
N ALA A 228 3.47 0.51 0.65
CA ALA A 228 4.61 1.42 0.48
C ALA A 228 4.64 2.52 1.53
N VAL A 229 3.50 3.21 1.71
CA VAL A 229 3.34 4.27 2.73
C VAL A 229 3.55 3.70 4.14
N GLY A 230 2.95 2.55 4.44
CA GLY A 230 3.09 1.87 5.73
C GLY A 230 4.55 1.52 6.04
N LEU A 231 5.26 0.91 5.10
CA LEU A 231 6.68 0.57 5.25
C LEU A 231 7.57 1.82 5.36
N PHE A 232 7.28 2.86 4.58
CA PHE A 232 8.01 4.12 4.67
C PHE A 232 7.86 4.76 6.05
N LEU A 233 6.62 4.93 6.53
CA LEU A 233 6.35 5.53 7.85
C LEU A 233 6.89 4.68 9.01
N LEU A 234 6.83 3.35 8.89
CA LEU A 234 7.42 2.43 9.86
C LEU A 234 8.95 2.55 9.86
N GLY A 235 9.56 2.56 8.68
CA GLY A 235 11.01 2.66 8.51
C GLY A 235 11.61 3.97 9.03
N GLU A 236 10.88 5.09 8.88
CA GLU A 236 11.31 6.38 9.46
C GLU A 236 11.33 6.39 11.00
N ARG A 237 10.62 5.44 11.65
CA ARG A 237 10.59 5.28 13.11
C ARG A 237 11.63 4.28 13.63
N LEU A 238 12.17 3.46 12.75
CA LEU A 238 13.17 2.44 13.11
C LEU A 238 14.59 3.00 12.92
N PRO A 239 15.53 2.56 13.76
CA PRO A 239 16.94 2.95 13.60
C PRO A 239 17.55 2.37 12.32
N ASP A 240 17.04 1.23 11.84
CA ASP A 240 17.48 0.58 10.62
C ASP A 240 16.75 1.13 9.40
N ARG A 241 17.51 1.67 8.46
CA ARG A 241 17.01 2.27 7.21
C ARG A 241 16.59 1.25 6.16
N THR A 242 16.82 -0.02 6.41
CA THR A 242 16.49 -1.10 5.46
C THR A 242 14.99 -1.12 5.17
N VAL A 243 14.13 -0.97 6.18
CA VAL A 243 12.66 -0.95 6.02
C VAL A 243 12.22 0.27 5.20
N THR A 244 12.80 1.46 5.46
CA THR A 244 12.51 2.67 4.66
C THR A 244 12.90 2.47 3.20
N ARG A 245 14.05 1.88 2.92
CA ARG A 245 14.50 1.61 1.54
C ARG A 245 13.64 0.54 0.86
N PHE A 246 13.22 -0.47 1.61
CA PHE A 246 12.38 -1.55 1.10
C PHE A 246 11.00 -1.06 0.66
N SER A 247 10.51 0.07 1.19
CA SER A 247 9.26 0.70 0.75
C SER A 247 9.26 1.12 -0.73
N ALA A 248 10.45 1.27 -1.34
CA ALA A 248 10.58 1.59 -2.75
C ALA A 248 10.01 0.49 -3.68
N VAL A 249 10.10 -0.78 -3.27
CA VAL A 249 9.58 -1.90 -4.06
C VAL A 249 8.07 -1.78 -4.26
N PRO A 250 7.25 -1.72 -3.20
CA PRO A 250 5.81 -1.54 -3.40
C PRO A 250 5.44 -0.18 -3.99
N MET A 251 6.27 0.89 -3.89
CA MET A 251 6.04 2.14 -4.62
C MET A 251 6.07 1.92 -6.14
N VAL A 252 7.09 1.21 -6.63
CA VAL A 252 7.21 0.89 -8.06
C VAL A 252 6.11 -0.06 -8.51
N LEU A 253 5.79 -1.09 -7.71
CA LEU A 253 4.70 -2.01 -8.00
C LEU A 253 3.34 -1.30 -8.04
N SER A 254 3.10 -0.34 -7.14
CA SER A 254 1.90 0.49 -7.14
C SER A 254 1.78 1.30 -8.44
N ALA A 255 2.85 1.97 -8.85
CA ALA A 255 2.89 2.73 -10.09
C ALA A 255 2.65 1.82 -11.31
N GLY A 256 3.28 0.64 -11.35
CA GLY A 256 3.07 -0.35 -12.41
C GLY A 256 1.63 -0.86 -12.48
N ALA A 257 1.03 -1.13 -11.33
CA ALA A 257 -0.35 -1.58 -11.25
C ALA A 257 -1.34 -0.48 -11.68
N PHE A 258 -1.13 0.78 -11.30
CA PHE A 258 -1.94 1.90 -11.80
C PHE A 258 -1.76 2.11 -13.30
N TRP A 259 -0.52 2.05 -13.79
CA TRP A 259 -0.23 2.15 -15.21
C TRP A 259 -0.93 1.05 -16.02
N LEU A 260 -0.87 -0.21 -15.59
CA LEU A 260 -1.61 -1.31 -16.20
C LEU A 260 -3.13 -1.10 -16.14
N GLY A 261 -3.64 -0.50 -15.08
CA GLY A 261 -5.07 -0.20 -14.92
C GLY A 261 -5.56 0.95 -15.81
N ILE A 262 -4.68 1.90 -16.16
CA ILE A 262 -5.01 3.08 -16.98
C ILE A 262 -4.77 2.80 -18.46
N VAL A 263 -3.66 2.16 -18.78
CA VAL A 263 -3.16 1.97 -20.15
C VAL A 263 -3.50 0.58 -20.70
N GLY A 264 -3.72 -0.41 -19.81
CA GLY A 264 -4.03 -1.79 -20.20
C GLY A 264 -5.32 -1.91 -20.99
N PRO A 265 -5.40 -2.85 -21.97
CA PRO A 265 -6.65 -3.11 -22.68
C PRO A 265 -7.70 -3.65 -21.68
N PRO A 266 -8.98 -3.19 -21.70
CA PRO A 266 -9.64 -2.48 -22.80
C PRO A 266 -10.07 -1.05 -22.49
N LEU A 267 -9.63 -0.38 -21.41
CA LEU A 267 -10.33 0.83 -20.93
C LEU A 267 -9.83 2.16 -21.52
N TRP A 268 -8.53 2.32 -21.82
CA TRP A 268 -7.99 3.63 -22.23
C TRP A 268 -6.90 3.58 -23.32
N GLY A 269 -6.26 2.43 -23.56
CA GLY A 269 -5.04 2.33 -24.38
C GLY A 269 -5.17 2.80 -25.82
N ASN A 270 -6.27 2.52 -26.49
CA ASN A 270 -6.49 2.93 -27.87
C ASN A 270 -7.39 4.17 -28.02
N ALA A 271 -8.15 4.55 -26.97
CA ALA A 271 -9.05 5.70 -27.03
C ALA A 271 -8.31 7.04 -27.07
N LEU A 272 -7.08 7.10 -26.54
CA LEU A 272 -6.26 8.32 -26.50
C LEU A 272 -5.23 8.40 -27.62
N GLY A 273 -5.05 7.37 -28.46
CA GLY A 273 -4.05 7.35 -29.52
C GLY A 273 -2.60 7.48 -29.02
N ILE A 274 -2.33 7.09 -27.78
CA ILE A 274 -1.02 7.23 -27.13
C ILE A 274 -0.08 6.13 -27.64
N SER A 275 1.08 6.48 -28.20
CA SER A 275 2.07 5.52 -28.65
C SER A 275 2.62 4.67 -27.48
N PRO A 276 3.07 3.41 -27.72
CA PRO A 276 3.70 2.58 -26.72
C PRO A 276 4.88 3.27 -26.01
N GLY A 277 5.67 4.05 -26.75
CA GLY A 277 6.77 4.86 -26.19
C GLY A 277 6.25 5.86 -25.15
N MET A 278 5.24 6.66 -25.50
CA MET A 278 4.63 7.61 -24.56
C MET A 278 4.03 6.92 -23.34
N GLN A 279 3.46 5.72 -23.52
CA GLN A 279 2.93 4.92 -22.41
C GLN A 279 4.01 4.54 -21.40
N CYS A 280 5.21 4.13 -21.88
CA CYS A 280 6.35 3.82 -21.01
C CYS A 280 6.87 5.07 -20.28
N LEU A 281 6.89 6.23 -20.94
CA LEU A 281 7.29 7.49 -20.32
C LEU A 281 6.32 7.91 -19.21
N LEU A 282 5.02 7.77 -19.44
CA LEU A 282 3.99 7.99 -18.40
C LEU A 282 4.20 7.06 -17.21
N PHE A 283 4.51 5.78 -17.44
CA PHE A 283 4.85 4.86 -16.36
C PHE A 283 6.08 5.33 -15.57
N GLY A 284 7.13 5.75 -16.26
CA GLY A 284 8.33 6.31 -15.64
C GLY A 284 8.01 7.48 -14.71
N GLY A 285 7.20 8.44 -15.18
CA GLY A 285 6.75 9.57 -14.39
C GLY A 285 5.91 9.16 -13.17
N MET A 286 4.97 8.23 -13.35
CA MET A 286 4.15 7.70 -12.26
C MET A 286 4.98 6.97 -11.20
N ALA A 287 6.01 6.24 -11.59
CA ALA A 287 6.92 5.57 -10.67
C ALA A 287 7.89 6.55 -9.98
N ALA A 288 8.34 7.58 -10.69
CA ALA A 288 9.24 8.59 -10.14
C ALA A 288 8.58 9.49 -9.09
N ALA A 289 7.30 9.81 -9.23
CA ALA A 289 6.60 10.73 -8.33
C ALA A 289 6.62 10.26 -6.86
N PRO A 290 6.21 9.04 -6.49
CA PRO A 290 6.28 8.57 -5.11
C PRO A 290 7.73 8.45 -4.60
N LEU A 291 8.68 8.07 -5.46
CA LEU A 291 10.10 8.03 -5.10
C LEU A 291 10.67 9.42 -4.84
N ALA A 292 10.29 10.42 -5.62
CA ALA A 292 10.67 11.82 -5.40
C ALA A 292 10.10 12.36 -4.10
N LEU A 293 8.83 12.05 -3.80
CA LEU A 293 8.18 12.41 -2.54
C LEU A 293 8.87 11.75 -1.34
N ALA A 294 9.21 10.47 -1.44
CA ALA A 294 9.97 9.75 -0.42
C ALA A 294 11.38 10.36 -0.24
N ALA A 295 12.06 10.73 -1.33
CA ALA A 295 13.35 11.40 -1.29
C ALA A 295 13.28 12.78 -0.63
N TRP A 296 12.20 13.52 -0.88
CA TRP A 296 11.97 14.82 -0.25
C TRP A 296 11.73 14.69 1.25
N ARG A 297 10.94 13.71 1.66
CA ARG A 297 10.55 13.49 3.05
C ARG A 297 11.67 12.88 3.89
N SER A 298 12.45 11.94 3.35
CA SER A 298 13.52 11.23 4.07
C SER A 298 14.88 11.82 3.76
N ALA A 299 15.40 12.67 4.65
CA ALA A 299 16.76 13.21 4.52
C ALA A 299 17.81 12.09 4.52
N SER A 300 17.60 11.04 5.32
CA SER A 300 18.52 9.94 5.53
C SER A 300 18.63 8.97 4.35
N SER A 301 17.54 8.75 3.62
CA SER A 301 17.46 7.83 2.47
C SER A 301 17.28 8.56 1.12
N ARG A 302 17.35 9.90 1.12
CA ARG A 302 17.18 10.74 -0.07
C ARG A 302 17.98 10.25 -1.27
N GLY A 303 19.29 10.02 -1.06
CA GLY A 303 20.17 9.60 -2.14
C GLY A 303 19.79 8.24 -2.77
N TYR A 304 19.22 7.33 -1.98
CA TYR A 304 18.73 6.05 -2.45
C TYR A 304 17.51 6.22 -3.34
N PHE A 305 16.48 6.93 -2.89
CA PHE A 305 15.25 7.13 -3.67
C PHE A 305 15.48 7.92 -4.95
N VAL A 306 16.32 8.96 -4.90
CA VAL A 306 16.71 9.73 -6.10
C VAL A 306 17.44 8.83 -7.10
N THR A 307 18.41 8.03 -6.63
CA THR A 307 19.18 7.15 -7.55
C THR A 307 18.27 6.08 -8.16
N LEU A 308 17.35 5.51 -7.38
CA LEU A 308 16.40 4.50 -7.87
C LEU A 308 15.43 5.10 -8.89
N GLY A 309 14.85 6.27 -8.59
CA GLY A 309 13.93 6.95 -9.51
C GLY A 309 14.58 7.34 -10.83
N LEU A 310 15.78 7.94 -10.77
CA LEU A 310 16.54 8.28 -11.96
C LEU A 310 16.97 7.02 -12.75
N GLY A 311 17.42 5.98 -12.05
CA GLY A 311 17.84 4.72 -12.68
C GLY A 311 16.69 4.00 -13.39
N LEU A 312 15.53 3.95 -12.76
CA LEU A 312 14.32 3.35 -13.36
C LEU A 312 13.89 4.11 -14.62
N ASN A 313 13.81 5.45 -14.53
CA ASN A 313 13.44 6.26 -15.69
C ASN A 313 14.49 6.14 -16.82
N ALA A 314 15.78 6.17 -16.49
CA ALA A 314 16.83 5.99 -17.48
C ALA A 314 16.74 4.64 -18.19
N PHE A 315 16.46 3.57 -17.45
CA PHE A 315 16.26 2.25 -18.03
C PHE A 315 15.05 2.22 -18.98
N LEU A 316 13.92 2.79 -18.57
CA LEU A 316 12.70 2.84 -19.39
C LEU A 316 12.91 3.66 -20.66
N VAL A 317 13.50 4.83 -20.54
CA VAL A 317 13.79 5.69 -21.71
C VAL A 317 14.78 5.02 -22.66
N ALA A 318 15.83 4.37 -22.14
CA ALA A 318 16.77 3.61 -22.97
C ALA A 318 16.07 2.46 -23.69
N PHE A 319 15.18 1.74 -22.99
CA PHE A 319 14.42 0.64 -23.58
C PHE A 319 13.48 1.12 -24.70
N VAL A 320 12.75 2.21 -24.46
CA VAL A 320 11.85 2.78 -25.47
C VAL A 320 12.62 3.37 -26.64
N LEU A 321 13.78 4.01 -26.39
CA LEU A 321 14.63 4.57 -27.42
C LEU A 321 15.13 3.49 -28.40
N LEU A 322 15.34 2.26 -27.91
CA LEU A 322 15.73 1.11 -28.73
C LEU A 322 14.57 0.51 -29.55
N LEU A 323 13.34 0.55 -29.00
CA LEU A 323 12.19 -0.06 -29.63
C LEU A 323 11.43 0.89 -30.58
N GLU A 324 11.27 2.13 -30.17
CA GLU A 324 10.46 3.13 -30.87
C GLU A 324 11.10 4.53 -30.73
N PRO A 325 12.16 4.82 -31.49
CA PRO A 325 12.86 6.09 -31.42
C PRO A 325 11.96 7.24 -31.89
N GLY A 326 11.24 7.88 -30.95
CA GLY A 326 10.39 9.05 -31.18
C GLY A 326 11.08 10.38 -30.77
N PRO A 327 10.63 11.55 -31.27
CA PRO A 327 11.21 12.84 -30.91
C PRO A 327 11.13 13.11 -29.39
N TRP A 328 10.00 12.82 -28.80
CA TRP A 328 9.79 13.00 -27.36
C TRP A 328 10.68 12.09 -26.52
N VAL A 329 10.90 10.83 -26.98
CA VAL A 329 11.76 9.86 -26.31
C VAL A 329 13.22 10.29 -26.38
N ALA A 330 13.66 10.79 -27.53
CA ALA A 330 15.02 11.30 -27.72
C ALA A 330 15.27 12.54 -26.85
N LEU A 331 14.32 13.48 -26.79
CA LEU A 331 14.41 14.66 -25.93
C LEU A 331 14.48 14.27 -24.45
N GLU A 332 13.64 13.35 -24.01
CA GLU A 332 13.66 12.85 -22.62
C GLU A 332 14.97 12.12 -22.30
N ALA A 333 15.52 11.34 -23.23
CA ALA A 333 16.84 10.71 -23.09
C ALA A 333 17.94 11.75 -22.87
N ILE A 334 17.90 12.88 -23.58
CA ILE A 334 18.86 13.98 -23.40
C ILE A 334 18.67 14.59 -22.00
N VAL A 335 17.46 14.95 -21.63
CA VAL A 335 17.16 15.63 -20.33
C VAL A 335 17.54 14.74 -19.14
N LEU A 336 17.11 13.48 -19.16
CA LEU A 336 17.47 12.51 -18.10
C LEU A 336 18.96 12.18 -18.10
N GLY A 337 19.56 12.06 -19.29
CA GLY A 337 21.00 11.83 -19.43
C GLY A 337 21.82 12.94 -18.82
N VAL A 338 21.48 14.20 -19.11
CA VAL A 338 22.12 15.37 -18.49
C VAL A 338 21.87 15.41 -16.98
N GLY A 339 20.66 15.07 -16.52
CA GLY A 339 20.34 14.97 -15.10
C GLY A 339 21.17 13.94 -14.36
N LEU A 340 21.31 12.72 -14.94
CA LEU A 340 22.14 11.64 -14.39
C LEU A 340 23.63 11.98 -14.40
N PHE A 341 24.12 12.58 -15.49
CA PHE A 341 25.50 13.05 -15.60
C PHE A 341 25.79 14.07 -14.49
N SER A 342 24.94 15.08 -14.35
CA SER A 342 25.05 16.12 -13.33
C SER A 342 25.02 15.54 -11.92
N HIS A 343 24.11 14.61 -11.67
CA HIS A 343 24.02 13.91 -10.37
C HIS A 343 25.29 13.07 -10.11
N GLY A 344 25.78 12.34 -11.10
CA GLY A 344 27.02 11.56 -11.02
C GLY A 344 28.24 12.42 -10.74
N PHE A 345 28.34 13.54 -11.43
CA PHE A 345 29.42 14.50 -11.28
C PHE A 345 29.42 15.14 -9.87
N LEU A 346 28.28 15.66 -9.42
CA LEU A 346 28.15 16.31 -8.10
C LEU A 346 28.39 15.36 -6.93
N ARG A 347 28.07 14.07 -7.10
CA ARG A 347 28.20 13.05 -6.07
C ARG A 347 29.43 12.16 -6.20
N GLY A 348 30.25 12.36 -7.21
CA GLY A 348 31.42 11.52 -7.51
C GLY A 348 31.06 10.07 -7.88
N ARG A 349 29.83 9.82 -8.36
CA ARG A 349 29.35 8.48 -8.71
C ARG A 349 29.56 8.16 -10.17
N ARG A 350 30.62 7.41 -10.48
CA ARG A 350 30.98 7.04 -11.85
C ARG A 350 29.87 6.34 -12.63
N ALA A 351 29.12 5.44 -11.98
CA ALA A 351 28.01 4.72 -12.62
C ALA A 351 26.90 5.68 -13.13
N SER A 352 26.49 6.66 -12.33
CA SER A 352 25.49 7.65 -12.76
C SER A 352 26.03 8.55 -13.87
N LEU A 353 27.32 8.85 -13.85
CA LEU A 353 27.97 9.66 -14.89
C LEU A 353 27.99 8.92 -16.23
N TYR A 354 28.42 7.65 -16.25
CA TYR A 354 28.42 6.84 -17.47
C TYR A 354 26.99 6.56 -17.98
N ALA A 355 26.05 6.28 -17.09
CA ALA A 355 24.65 6.10 -17.46
C ALA A 355 24.07 7.38 -18.09
N GLY A 356 24.45 8.55 -17.56
CA GLY A 356 24.04 9.85 -18.11
C GLY A 356 24.58 10.06 -19.54
N VAL A 357 25.85 9.79 -19.77
CA VAL A 357 26.44 9.87 -21.10
C VAL A 357 25.81 8.85 -22.05
N GLY A 358 25.66 7.59 -21.60
CA GLY A 358 25.06 6.50 -22.39
C GLY A 358 23.62 6.75 -22.80
N LEU A 359 22.91 7.65 -22.12
CA LEU A 359 21.51 8.03 -22.45
C LEU A 359 21.47 9.31 -23.28
N ALA A 360 22.24 10.34 -22.92
CA ALA A 360 22.21 11.63 -23.59
C ALA A 360 22.80 11.56 -25.04
N VAL A 361 23.84 10.78 -25.23
CA VAL A 361 24.50 10.70 -26.55
C VAL A 361 23.63 10.05 -27.63
N PRO A 362 23.00 8.87 -27.42
CA PRO A 362 22.07 8.30 -28.38
C PRO A 362 20.86 9.21 -28.64
N GLY A 363 20.27 9.83 -27.60
CA GLY A 363 19.19 10.80 -27.77
C GLY A 363 19.60 11.98 -28.66
N ALA A 364 20.77 12.54 -28.42
CA ALA A 364 21.31 13.64 -29.25
C ALA A 364 21.58 13.21 -30.69
N VAL A 365 22.14 12.01 -30.90
CA VAL A 365 22.40 11.46 -32.24
C VAL A 365 21.09 11.30 -33.03
N ILE A 366 20.03 10.78 -32.40
CA ILE A 366 18.71 10.62 -33.04
C ILE A 366 18.14 11.98 -33.43
N GLU A 367 18.19 12.98 -32.53
CA GLU A 367 17.70 14.32 -32.85
C GLU A 367 18.51 15.01 -33.93
N VAL A 368 19.84 14.83 -33.92
CA VAL A 368 20.72 15.33 -35.01
C VAL A 368 20.40 14.65 -36.34
N ALA A 369 20.22 13.34 -36.37
CA ALA A 369 19.87 12.61 -37.59
C ALA A 369 18.54 13.11 -38.18
N ARG A 370 17.52 13.31 -37.34
CA ARG A 370 16.24 13.86 -37.76
C ARG A 370 16.32 15.32 -38.23
N ALA A 371 17.09 16.13 -37.50
CA ALA A 371 17.28 17.51 -37.92
C ALA A 371 17.95 17.58 -39.31
N ILE A 372 18.86 16.65 -39.64
CA ILE A 372 19.47 16.52 -40.99
C ILE A 372 18.41 16.13 -42.01
N GLU A 373 17.49 15.22 -41.70
CA GLU A 373 16.40 14.83 -42.60
C GLU A 373 15.41 15.96 -42.87
N HIS A 374 15.29 16.95 -41.97
CA HIS A 374 14.36 18.09 -42.04
C HIS A 374 15.07 19.42 -42.30
N ILE A 375 16.31 19.38 -42.83
CA ILE A 375 17.12 20.59 -43.04
C ILE A 375 16.47 21.63 -43.95
N ASP A 376 15.60 21.20 -44.87
CA ASP A 376 14.83 22.10 -45.75
C ASP A 376 13.73 22.90 -45.02
N SER A 377 13.41 22.58 -43.78
CA SER A 377 12.30 23.18 -42.99
C SER A 377 12.76 23.95 -41.73
N GLY A 378 14.04 24.39 -41.66
CA GLY A 378 14.56 25.20 -40.55
C GLY A 378 15.12 24.43 -39.36
N GLY A 379 15.36 23.10 -39.50
CA GLY A 379 15.93 22.21 -38.47
C GLY A 379 17.30 22.64 -37.96
N TRP A 380 18.04 23.45 -38.73
CA TRP A 380 19.31 24.05 -38.31
C TRP A 380 19.19 24.99 -37.11
N LEU A 381 18.01 25.65 -36.93
CA LEU A 381 17.74 26.50 -35.77
C LEU A 381 17.60 25.68 -34.48
N VAL A 382 17.01 24.49 -34.54
CA VAL A 382 16.86 23.58 -33.40
C VAL A 382 18.26 23.06 -32.99
N LEU A 383 19.09 22.68 -33.94
CA LEU A 383 20.49 22.26 -33.70
C LEU A 383 21.33 23.38 -33.09
N ALA A 384 21.23 24.60 -33.62
CA ALA A 384 21.97 25.74 -33.11
C ALA A 384 21.53 26.09 -31.68
N SER A 385 20.21 26.10 -31.39
CA SER A 385 19.68 26.36 -30.06
C SER A 385 20.08 25.28 -29.05
N ALA A 386 20.05 23.99 -29.42
CA ALA A 386 20.54 22.91 -28.58
C ALA A 386 22.02 23.02 -28.28
N GLY A 387 22.85 23.36 -29.28
CA GLY A 387 24.25 23.66 -29.09
C GLY A 387 24.53 24.79 -28.13
N VAL A 388 23.80 25.91 -28.25
CA VAL A 388 23.93 27.07 -27.35
C VAL A 388 23.53 26.71 -25.91
N VAL A 389 22.46 25.95 -25.73
CA VAL A 389 22.01 25.49 -24.40
C VAL A 389 23.05 24.55 -23.77
N LEU A 390 23.65 23.64 -24.55
CA LEU A 390 24.70 22.75 -24.06
C LEU A 390 25.99 23.52 -23.68
N ILE A 391 26.45 24.45 -24.51
CA ILE A 391 27.65 25.26 -24.24
C ILE A 391 27.37 26.20 -23.04
N GLY A 392 26.23 26.86 -23.01
CA GLY A 392 25.84 27.75 -21.90
C GLY A 392 25.68 27.00 -20.59
N GLY A 393 25.04 25.85 -20.62
CA GLY A 393 24.82 24.99 -19.45
C GLY A 393 26.15 24.44 -18.90
N THR A 394 27.05 23.95 -19.76
CA THR A 394 28.38 23.46 -19.35
C THR A 394 29.23 24.59 -18.77
N SER A 395 29.23 25.77 -19.38
CA SER A 395 29.98 26.93 -18.90
C SER A 395 29.47 27.45 -17.57
N TRP A 396 28.15 27.51 -17.40
CA TRP A 396 27.51 27.84 -16.11
C TRP A 396 27.89 26.83 -15.02
N PHE A 397 27.86 25.54 -15.37
CA PHE A 397 28.18 24.45 -14.45
C PHE A 397 29.64 24.49 -14.00
N GLU A 398 30.56 24.75 -14.91
CA GLU A 398 32.00 24.88 -14.62
C GLU A 398 32.26 26.08 -13.69
N ARG A 399 31.60 27.21 -13.92
CA ARG A 399 31.67 28.38 -13.04
C ARG A 399 31.21 28.06 -11.63
N HIS A 400 30.09 27.33 -11.50
CA HIS A 400 29.52 26.95 -10.20
C HIS A 400 30.39 25.95 -9.44
N ALA A 401 31.00 25.00 -10.16
CA ALA A 401 31.94 24.04 -9.58
C ALA A 401 33.24 24.70 -9.09
N ARG A 402 33.77 25.71 -9.83
CA ARG A 402 34.96 26.47 -9.41
C ARG A 402 34.68 27.32 -8.15
N THR A 403 33.54 27.96 -8.06
CA THR A 403 33.18 28.78 -6.88
C THR A 403 33.03 27.93 -5.61
N ARG A 404 32.51 26.70 -5.69
CA ARG A 404 32.47 25.75 -4.56
C ARG A 404 33.85 25.32 -4.11
N ARG A 405 34.76 24.97 -5.02
CA ARG A 405 36.14 24.58 -4.66
C ARG A 405 36.91 25.70 -3.99
N GLN A 406 36.71 26.94 -4.40
CA GLN A 406 37.36 28.10 -3.77
C GLN A 406 36.80 28.39 -2.37
N GLY A 407 35.52 28.10 -2.11
CA GLY A 407 34.91 28.20 -0.78
C GLY A 407 35.47 27.18 0.21
N ASP A 408 35.65 25.94 -0.25
CA ASP A 408 36.20 24.84 0.58
C ASP A 408 37.69 25.08 0.93
N VAL A 409 38.49 25.64 0.03
CA VAL A 409 39.91 26.00 0.28
C VAL A 409 40.00 27.10 1.35
N LYS A 410 39.16 28.14 1.27
CA LYS A 410 39.17 29.22 2.27
C LYS A 410 38.74 28.79 3.66
N LEU A 411 37.91 27.77 3.79
CA LEU A 411 37.52 27.18 5.09
C LEU A 411 38.65 26.31 5.70
N SER A 412 39.49 25.69 4.88
CA SER A 412 40.60 24.87 5.31
C SER A 412 41.78 25.71 5.84
N ASP A 413 42.05 26.87 5.25
CA ASP A 413 43.14 27.75 5.66
C ASP A 413 42.79 28.62 6.88
N GLY A 414 41.51 28.77 7.25
CA GLY A 414 41.05 29.49 8.42
C GLY A 414 41.20 28.76 9.75
N HIS A 415 41.58 27.48 9.76
CA HIS A 415 41.73 26.66 10.97
C HIS A 415 43.18 26.31 11.34
N GLN A 416 44.19 27.05 10.87
CA GLN A 416 45.51 26.98 11.47
C GLN A 416 45.49 27.85 12.73
N GLU A 417 45.13 27.23 13.86
CA GLU A 417 45.40 27.81 15.20
C GLU A 417 46.90 28.06 15.35
N PRO A 418 47.29 29.26 15.79
CA PRO A 418 48.70 29.51 16.08
C PRO A 418 49.14 28.58 17.24
N MET A 419 50.17 27.76 17.01
CA MET A 419 50.79 26.95 18.05
C MET A 419 51.22 27.83 19.18
N PRO A 420 50.90 27.54 20.47
CA PRO A 420 51.39 28.27 21.61
C PRO A 420 52.91 28.10 21.72
N GLN A 421 53.64 29.21 21.84
CA GLN A 421 55.09 29.28 22.12
C GLN A 421 55.39 28.87 23.56
#